data_9d0fb38e3eb161d1615bb4a47da87fe9
#
_entry.id   9d0fb38e3eb161d1615bb4a47da87fe9
#
_cell.length_a   1.000
_cell.length_b   1.000
_cell.length_c   1.000
_cell.angle_alpha   90.00
_cell.angle_beta   90.00
_cell.angle_gamma   90.00
#
_symmetry.space_group_name_H-M   'P 1'
#
loop_
_entity.id
_entity.type
_entity.pdbx_description
1 polymer ?
#
loop_
_entity_poly.entity_id
_entity_poly.type
_entity_poly.pdbx_seq_one_letter_code
_entity_poly.pdbx_strand_id
1 'polypeptide(L)'
;MIPAERIFQVGIRTNCKEELQFARDEGLNFITAYDIHRNGPAKATERIRDYLRDFSKVYLSIDIDVLDTPYTPGATYPSPEGISLSTLLDILMKVVDKRWIGFDVVEVSPPHDFGNITAINATKIILETIAFIHKARS
;
A
#
# COMPACT_ATOMS: atom_id res chain seq x y z
N MET A 1 14.23 7.93 -14.56
CA MET A 1 12.80 8.10 -14.19
C MET A 1 12.11 6.75 -14.37
N ILE A 2 11.23 6.34 -13.44
CA ILE A 2 10.44 5.10 -13.58
C ILE A 2 9.24 5.42 -14.45
N PRO A 3 9.00 4.71 -15.56
CA PRO A 3 7.80 4.88 -16.38
C PRO A 3 6.52 4.56 -15.61
N ALA A 4 5.41 5.25 -15.92
CA ALA A 4 4.14 5.11 -15.21
C ALA A 4 3.57 3.68 -15.26
N GLU A 5 3.73 2.99 -16.38
CA GLU A 5 3.33 1.59 -16.55
C GLU A 5 4.07 0.61 -15.63
N ARG A 6 5.17 1.06 -14.98
CA ARG A 6 5.92 0.28 -13.98
C ARG A 6 5.57 0.64 -12.54
N ILE A 7 4.53 1.43 -12.35
CA ILE A 7 4.01 1.83 -11.04
C ILE A 7 2.63 1.20 -10.86
N PHE A 8 2.39 0.65 -9.67
CA PHE A 8 1.09 0.13 -9.28
C PHE A 8 0.71 0.72 -7.93
N GLN A 9 -0.35 1.51 -7.92
CA GLN A 9 -0.89 2.11 -6.69
C GLN A 9 -2.02 1.27 -6.11
N VAL A 10 -2.04 1.10 -4.80
CA VAL A 10 -3.04 0.27 -4.10
C VAL A 10 -3.67 1.04 -2.95
N GLY A 11 -4.99 1.04 -2.88
CA GLY A 11 -5.73 1.66 -1.80
C GLY A 11 -5.94 3.17 -1.95
N ILE A 12 -5.74 3.72 -3.16
CA ILE A 12 -6.02 5.14 -3.42
C ILE A 12 -7.51 5.45 -3.20
N ARG A 13 -7.84 6.62 -2.64
CA ARG A 13 -9.22 7.03 -2.39
C ARG A 13 -9.51 8.51 -2.54
N THR A 14 -8.54 9.36 -2.23
CA THR A 14 -8.70 10.82 -2.30
C THR A 14 -8.16 11.33 -3.62
N ASN A 15 -8.98 11.21 -4.67
CA ASN A 15 -8.60 11.62 -6.02
C ASN A 15 -9.68 12.50 -6.64
N CYS A 16 -9.27 13.53 -7.37
CA CYS A 16 -10.17 14.25 -8.26
C CYS A 16 -10.31 13.52 -9.62
N LYS A 17 -11.32 13.93 -10.37
CA LYS A 17 -11.59 13.31 -11.68
C LYS A 17 -10.41 13.47 -12.66
N GLU A 18 -9.74 14.60 -12.59
CA GLU A 18 -8.60 14.97 -13.44
C GLU A 18 -7.39 14.07 -13.14
N GLU A 19 -7.12 13.77 -11.86
CA GLU A 19 -6.04 12.87 -11.45
C GLU A 19 -6.28 11.43 -11.92
N LEU A 20 -7.53 10.95 -11.81
CA LEU A 20 -7.89 9.62 -12.30
C LEU A 20 -7.81 9.53 -13.82
N GLN A 21 -8.14 10.62 -14.52
CA GLN A 21 -8.01 10.67 -15.98
C GLN A 21 -6.52 10.66 -16.37
N PHE A 22 -5.70 11.51 -15.75
CA PHE A 22 -4.25 11.53 -15.95
C PHE A 22 -3.62 10.15 -15.71
N ALA A 23 -3.97 9.48 -14.61
CA ALA A 23 -3.45 8.15 -14.31
C ALA A 23 -3.77 7.13 -15.44
N ARG A 24 -4.97 7.20 -16.01
CA ARG A 24 -5.37 6.34 -17.14
C ARG A 24 -4.61 6.68 -18.42
N ASP A 25 -4.48 7.97 -18.72
CA ASP A 25 -3.81 8.45 -19.95
C ASP A 25 -2.31 8.10 -19.93
N GLU A 26 -1.68 8.14 -18.76
CA GLU A 26 -0.27 7.74 -18.55
C GLU A 26 -0.08 6.22 -18.36
N GLY A 27 -1.14 5.43 -18.38
CA GLY A 27 -1.05 3.97 -18.21
C GLY A 27 -0.68 3.50 -16.81
N LEU A 28 -0.88 4.36 -15.80
CA LEU A 28 -0.61 4.03 -14.40
C LEU A 28 -1.65 3.01 -13.90
N ASN A 29 -1.17 1.92 -13.32
CA ASN A 29 -2.06 0.90 -12.77
C ASN A 29 -2.43 1.22 -11.33
N PHE A 30 -3.70 1.04 -10.97
CA PHE A 30 -4.15 1.26 -9.60
C PHE A 30 -5.34 0.40 -9.19
N ILE A 31 -5.50 0.24 -7.87
CA ILE A 31 -6.68 -0.32 -7.20
C ILE A 31 -7.11 0.70 -6.14
N THR A 32 -8.39 1.06 -6.13
CA THR A 32 -8.92 1.97 -5.12
C THR A 32 -9.22 1.23 -3.80
N ALA A 33 -9.27 1.96 -2.67
CA ALA A 33 -9.75 1.41 -1.41
C ALA A 33 -11.19 0.88 -1.55
N TYR A 34 -12.04 1.59 -2.31
CA TYR A 34 -13.39 1.16 -2.64
C TYR A 34 -13.43 -0.20 -3.36
N ASP A 35 -12.52 -0.44 -4.32
CA ASP A 35 -12.43 -1.74 -5.00
C ASP A 35 -12.07 -2.85 -4.00
N ILE A 36 -11.16 -2.57 -3.05
CA ILE A 36 -10.76 -3.52 -2.02
C ILE A 36 -11.93 -3.84 -1.09
N HIS A 37 -12.68 -2.82 -0.65
CA HIS A 37 -13.88 -3.01 0.19
C HIS A 37 -14.95 -3.83 -0.50
N ARG A 38 -15.20 -3.59 -1.78
CA ARG A 38 -16.25 -4.30 -2.53
C ARG A 38 -15.89 -5.72 -2.94
N ASN A 39 -14.64 -5.93 -3.34
CA ASN A 39 -14.22 -7.19 -3.97
C ASN A 39 -13.35 -8.06 -3.04
N GLY A 40 -12.96 -7.51 -1.89
CA GLY A 40 -12.13 -8.18 -0.91
C GLY A 40 -10.63 -8.15 -1.23
N PRO A 41 -9.77 -8.37 -0.21
CA PRO A 41 -8.32 -8.33 -0.35
C PRO A 41 -7.77 -9.44 -1.26
N ALA A 42 -8.47 -10.55 -1.41
CA ALA A 42 -8.05 -11.66 -2.29
C ALA A 42 -8.00 -11.22 -3.75
N LYS A 43 -9.02 -10.47 -4.20
CA LYS A 43 -9.07 -9.97 -5.59
C LYS A 43 -8.00 -8.90 -5.85
N ALA A 44 -7.75 -8.04 -4.88
CA ALA A 44 -6.65 -7.08 -4.95
C ALA A 44 -5.30 -7.80 -5.06
N THR A 45 -5.06 -8.81 -4.22
CA THR A 45 -3.86 -9.64 -4.25
C THR A 45 -3.64 -10.29 -5.63
N GLU A 46 -4.69 -10.87 -6.22
CA GLU A 46 -4.64 -11.47 -7.55
C GLU A 46 -4.18 -10.45 -8.59
N ARG A 47 -4.81 -9.27 -8.64
CA ARG A 47 -4.45 -8.20 -9.58
C ARG A 47 -3.00 -7.72 -9.41
N ILE A 48 -2.54 -7.57 -8.16
CA ILE A 48 -1.16 -7.16 -7.87
C ILE A 48 -0.19 -8.25 -8.36
N ARG A 49 -0.46 -9.51 -8.08
CA ARG A 49 0.41 -10.63 -8.50
C ARG A 49 0.45 -10.78 -10.02
N ASP A 50 -0.66 -10.60 -10.70
CA ASP A 50 -0.72 -10.63 -12.16
C ASP A 50 0.11 -9.50 -12.78
N TYR A 51 -0.03 -8.29 -12.24
CA TYR A 51 0.79 -7.15 -12.68
C TYR A 51 2.28 -7.39 -12.43
N LEU A 52 2.64 -7.95 -11.27
CA LEU A 52 4.05 -8.17 -10.91
C LEU A 52 4.68 -9.38 -11.61
N ARG A 53 3.93 -10.15 -12.42
CA ARG A 53 4.40 -11.43 -12.98
C ARG A 53 5.69 -11.30 -13.76
N ASP A 54 5.83 -10.25 -14.55
CA ASP A 54 6.95 -10.06 -15.50
C ASP A 54 8.10 -9.21 -14.94
N PHE A 55 8.01 -8.79 -13.65
CA PHE A 55 9.05 -8.01 -13.02
C PHE A 55 10.01 -8.90 -12.23
N SER A 56 11.30 -8.70 -12.43
CA SER A 56 12.37 -9.43 -11.71
C SER A 56 12.78 -8.78 -10.38
N LYS A 57 12.45 -7.50 -10.18
CA LYS A 57 12.74 -6.72 -8.97
C LYS A 57 11.55 -5.83 -8.65
N VAL A 58 11.19 -5.79 -7.38
CA VAL A 58 10.06 -4.99 -6.87
C VAL A 58 10.56 -4.15 -5.70
N TYR A 59 10.19 -2.88 -5.68
CA TYR A 59 10.35 -1.98 -4.55
C TYR A 59 8.96 -1.58 -4.04
N LEU A 60 8.77 -1.56 -2.74
CA LEU A 60 7.52 -1.19 -2.09
C LEU A 60 7.66 0.13 -1.36
N SER A 61 6.80 1.09 -1.65
CA SER A 61 6.59 2.25 -0.79
C SER A 61 5.23 2.12 -0.12
N ILE A 62 5.21 2.12 1.20
CA ILE A 62 3.98 2.04 1.99
C ILE A 62 3.69 3.43 2.53
N ASP A 63 2.75 4.10 1.89
CA ASP A 63 2.17 5.31 2.42
C ASP A 63 1.19 4.93 3.52
N ILE A 64 1.42 5.43 4.75
CA ILE A 64 0.59 5.08 5.91
C ILE A 64 -0.86 5.54 5.74
N ASP A 65 -1.09 6.52 4.86
CA ASP A 65 -2.41 7.05 4.53
C ASP A 65 -3.32 6.00 3.87
N VAL A 66 -2.78 4.90 3.36
CA VAL A 66 -3.59 3.79 2.84
C VAL A 66 -4.55 3.23 3.89
N LEU A 67 -4.19 3.33 5.17
CA LEU A 67 -5.01 2.87 6.27
C LEU A 67 -6.13 3.87 6.59
N ASP A 68 -7.24 3.35 7.11
CA ASP A 68 -8.33 4.18 7.59
C ASP A 68 -7.94 5.00 8.83
N THR A 69 -8.54 6.17 8.99
CA THR A 69 -8.23 7.18 10.01
C THR A 69 -8.09 6.63 11.43
N PRO A 70 -8.90 5.66 11.92
CA PRO A 70 -8.70 5.09 13.25
C PRO A 70 -7.34 4.40 13.46
N TYR A 71 -6.69 3.96 12.38
CA TYR A 71 -5.36 3.33 12.42
C TYR A 71 -4.23 4.34 12.24
N THR A 72 -4.50 5.49 11.63
CA THR A 72 -3.48 6.47 11.25
C THR A 72 -3.89 7.91 11.55
N PRO A 73 -4.26 8.23 12.81
CA PRO A 73 -4.63 9.59 13.19
C PRO A 73 -3.47 10.59 13.03
N GLY A 74 -2.23 10.12 13.01
CA GLY A 74 -1.01 10.91 12.80
C GLY A 74 -0.50 10.89 11.37
N ALA A 75 -1.35 10.71 10.37
CA ALA A 75 -1.03 11.01 8.99
C ALA A 75 -1.16 12.52 8.72
N THR A 76 -0.44 13.04 7.72
CA THR A 76 -0.51 14.47 7.37
C THR A 76 -1.90 14.86 6.87
N TYR A 77 -2.54 14.00 6.09
CA TYR A 77 -3.89 14.16 5.56
C TYR A 77 -4.76 12.92 5.82
N PRO A 78 -5.15 12.67 7.08
CA PRO A 78 -5.96 11.50 7.40
C PRO A 78 -7.30 11.58 6.67
N SER A 79 -7.61 10.55 5.90
CA SER A 79 -8.84 10.46 5.11
C SER A 79 -9.61 9.19 5.48
N PRO A 80 -10.95 9.27 5.66
CA PRO A 80 -11.76 8.10 5.97
C PRO A 80 -11.84 7.11 4.80
N GLU A 81 -12.40 5.93 5.09
CA GLU A 81 -12.59 4.84 4.13
C GLU A 81 -11.29 4.23 3.57
N GLY A 82 -10.20 4.34 4.32
CA GLY A 82 -8.99 3.56 4.06
C GLY A 82 -9.19 2.08 4.38
N ILE A 83 -8.18 1.25 4.09
CA ILE A 83 -8.25 -0.17 4.44
C ILE A 83 -7.84 -0.40 5.90
N SER A 84 -8.22 -1.53 6.47
CA SER A 84 -7.77 -1.91 7.81
C SER A 84 -6.31 -2.36 7.80
N LEU A 85 -5.64 -2.27 8.96
CA LEU A 85 -4.28 -2.80 9.12
C LEU A 85 -4.21 -4.29 8.78
N SER A 86 -5.21 -5.08 9.19
CA SER A 86 -5.26 -6.51 8.86
C SER A 86 -5.39 -6.76 7.36
N THR A 87 -6.21 -5.97 6.66
CA THR A 87 -6.32 -6.05 5.19
C THR A 87 -5.00 -5.76 4.49
N LEU A 88 -4.27 -4.72 4.93
CA LEU A 88 -2.95 -4.40 4.39
C LEU A 88 -1.97 -5.55 4.61
N LEU A 89 -1.87 -6.07 5.83
CA LEU A 89 -0.97 -7.17 6.17
C LEU A 89 -1.32 -8.46 5.41
N ASP A 90 -2.60 -8.77 5.22
CA ASP A 90 -3.06 -9.92 4.42
C ASP A 90 -2.64 -9.80 2.95
N ILE A 91 -2.71 -8.61 2.37
CA ILE A 91 -2.24 -8.36 1.00
C ILE A 91 -0.72 -8.51 0.95
N LEU A 92 0.02 -7.85 1.83
CA LEU A 92 1.48 -7.91 1.88
C LEU A 92 2.00 -9.35 2.04
N MET A 93 1.43 -10.11 2.96
CA MET A 93 1.80 -11.51 3.20
C MET A 93 1.68 -12.38 1.94
N LYS A 94 0.74 -12.05 1.06
CA LYS A 94 0.47 -12.84 -0.16
C LYS A 94 1.22 -12.36 -1.39
N VAL A 95 1.61 -11.07 -1.45
CA VAL A 95 2.28 -10.50 -2.63
C VAL A 95 3.80 -10.44 -2.47
N VAL A 96 4.32 -10.38 -1.23
CA VAL A 96 5.75 -10.33 -0.97
C VAL A 96 6.40 -11.65 -1.34
N ASP A 97 7.46 -11.59 -2.16
CA ASP A 97 8.25 -12.76 -2.56
C ASP A 97 9.75 -12.39 -2.67
N LYS A 98 10.57 -13.31 -3.16
CA LYS A 98 12.04 -13.15 -3.27
C LYS A 98 12.49 -12.00 -4.18
N ARG A 99 11.61 -11.46 -5.02
CA ARG A 99 11.91 -10.35 -5.95
C ARG A 99 11.93 -8.98 -5.26
N TRP A 100 11.43 -8.89 -4.03
CA TRP A 100 11.36 -7.64 -3.29
C TRP A 100 12.75 -7.23 -2.80
N ILE A 101 13.25 -6.09 -3.32
CA ILE A 101 14.62 -5.61 -3.09
C ILE A 101 14.73 -4.58 -1.97
N GLY A 102 13.60 -3.99 -1.57
CA GLY A 102 13.54 -3.00 -0.49
C GLY A 102 12.13 -2.46 -0.32
N PHE A 103 11.94 -1.74 0.77
CA PHE A 103 10.70 -1.02 1.04
C PHE A 103 10.96 0.19 1.94
N ASP A 104 10.03 1.12 1.96
CA ASP A 104 9.92 2.19 2.96
C ASP A 104 8.49 2.33 3.49
N VAL A 105 8.35 3.10 4.56
CA VAL A 105 7.06 3.55 5.11
C VAL A 105 7.12 5.06 5.25
N VAL A 106 6.17 5.75 4.64
CA VAL A 106 6.14 7.22 4.53
C VAL A 106 4.87 7.81 5.14
N GLU A 107 4.80 9.13 5.20
CA GLU A 107 3.66 9.95 5.67
C GLU A 107 3.30 9.79 7.15
N VAL A 108 4.15 9.19 7.98
CA VAL A 108 3.99 9.27 9.43
C VAL A 108 4.36 10.67 9.91
N SER A 109 3.42 11.38 10.53
CA SER A 109 3.59 12.73 11.07
C SER A 109 3.56 12.72 12.61
N PRO A 110 4.71 12.55 13.29
CA PRO A 110 4.76 12.45 14.75
C PRO A 110 4.08 13.60 15.50
N PRO A 111 4.16 14.87 15.05
CA PRO A 111 3.47 15.96 15.74
C PRO A 111 1.95 15.85 15.78
N HIS A 112 1.35 15.09 14.86
CA HIS A 112 -0.09 14.88 14.75
C HIS A 112 -0.52 13.51 15.29
N ASP A 113 0.43 12.67 15.72
CA ASP A 113 0.15 11.29 16.12
C ASP A 113 -0.28 11.19 17.59
N PHE A 114 -1.58 11.33 17.82
CA PHE A 114 -2.14 11.18 19.16
C PHE A 114 -1.94 9.76 19.69
N GLY A 115 -1.27 9.67 20.85
CA GLY A 115 -1.01 8.40 21.51
C GLY A 115 -0.06 7.45 20.76
N ASN A 116 0.70 7.93 19.79
CA ASN A 116 1.61 7.15 18.95
C ASN A 116 0.93 6.00 18.19
N ILE A 117 -0.36 6.08 17.93
CA ILE A 117 -1.13 5.02 17.28
C ILE A 117 -0.58 4.76 15.86
N THR A 118 -0.32 5.81 15.11
CA THR A 118 0.24 5.70 13.74
C THR A 118 1.64 5.12 13.76
N ALA A 119 2.50 5.59 14.66
CA ALA A 119 3.87 5.09 14.80
C ALA A 119 3.91 3.61 15.23
N ILE A 120 3.01 3.17 16.11
CA ILE A 120 2.87 1.76 16.49
C ILE A 120 2.43 0.90 15.30
N ASN A 121 1.45 1.35 14.53
CA ASN A 121 0.99 0.64 13.35
C ASN A 121 2.06 0.60 12.23
N ALA A 122 2.77 1.71 12.01
CA ALA A 122 3.91 1.74 11.09
C ALA A 122 5.01 0.74 11.51
N THR A 123 5.33 0.70 12.81
CA THR A 123 6.29 -0.27 13.36
C THR A 123 5.83 -1.71 13.12
N LYS A 124 4.55 -2.01 13.35
CA LYS A 124 3.96 -3.33 13.07
C LYS A 124 4.10 -3.69 11.59
N ILE A 125 3.79 -2.78 10.68
CA ILE A 125 3.92 -2.99 9.24
C ILE A 125 5.38 -3.29 8.86
N ILE A 126 6.33 -2.52 9.38
CA ILE A 126 7.76 -2.72 9.12
C ILE A 126 8.21 -4.12 9.55
N LEU A 127 7.90 -4.52 10.79
CA LEU A 127 8.31 -5.81 11.33
C LEU A 127 7.71 -6.98 10.55
N GLU A 128 6.41 -6.93 10.22
CA GLU A 128 5.75 -7.97 9.44
C GLU A 128 6.29 -8.03 8.01
N THR A 129 6.53 -6.88 7.37
CA THR A 129 7.09 -6.85 6.02
C THR A 129 8.50 -7.47 5.98
N ILE A 130 9.35 -7.17 6.97
CA ILE A 130 10.66 -7.81 7.12
C ILE A 130 10.52 -9.34 7.27
N ALA A 131 9.58 -9.78 8.11
CA ALA A 131 9.32 -11.20 8.32
C ALA A 131 8.83 -11.90 7.03
N PHE A 132 7.95 -11.25 6.25
CA PHE A 132 7.48 -11.80 4.97
C PHE A 132 8.62 -11.91 3.95
N ILE A 133 9.48 -10.88 3.84
CA ILE A 133 10.65 -10.92 2.95
C ILE A 133 11.62 -12.01 3.39
N HIS A 134 11.89 -12.14 4.68
CA HIS A 134 12.77 -13.19 5.21
C HIS A 134 12.23 -14.58 4.86
N LYS A 135 10.96 -14.83 5.16
CA LYS A 135 10.28 -16.11 4.84
C LYS A 135 10.32 -16.44 3.34
N ALA A 136 10.16 -15.43 2.49
CA ALA A 136 10.16 -15.63 1.04
C ALA A 136 11.55 -15.97 0.46
N ARG A 137 12.63 -15.71 1.21
CA ARG A 137 14.02 -15.98 0.83
C ARG A 137 14.60 -17.25 1.48
N SER A 138 13.93 -17.77 2.50
CA SER A 138 14.27 -19.04 3.17
C SER A 138 13.79 -20.23 2.36
#